data_11cb0adc4848b514a316a9f6a799a8cf
#
_entry.id   11cb0adc4848b514a316a9f6a799a8cf
#
_cell.length_a   1.000
_cell.length_b   1.000
_cell.length_c   1.000
_cell.angle_alpha   90.00
_cell.angle_beta   90.00
_cell.angle_gamma   90.00
#
_symmetry.space_group_name_H-M   'P 1'
#
loop_
_entity.id
_entity.type
_entity.pdbx_description
1 polymer ?
#
loop_
_entity_poly.entity_id
_entity_poly.type
_entity_poly.pdbx_seq_one_letter_code
_entity_poly.pdbx_strand_id
1 'polypeptide(L)'
;APDGVYWINLPSVGAKQIYCALNSNHLGGGGWMLAWKCTRGSTFGYNSNYWTTSNVYNETSGLNLNDGDHKNHAFNYYVASSIAAVFPDLNNGGQSSVPYSAWTWKQSGVGQTALTRLQSNQQLSSNPRGESSMSGSGFSNQNGYQWYGFNYTGNNNNRVRWGFGWNNEGDQNSNDVTGGIAPVRSGASAGDHIYCCQGTTGVNRTIRAEIWVQ
;
A
#
# COMPACT_ATOMS: atom_id res chain seq x y z
N ALA A 1 25.24 7.83 3.76
CA ALA A 1 24.47 8.77 4.59
C ALA A 1 23.46 7.98 5.40
N PRO A 2 23.08 8.40 6.61
CA PRO A 2 22.06 7.72 7.43
C PRO A 2 20.66 7.95 6.85
N ASP A 3 19.69 7.15 7.30
CA ASP A 3 18.29 7.42 7.05
C ASP A 3 17.89 8.73 7.73
N GLY A 4 17.03 9.53 7.10
CA GLY A 4 16.64 10.83 7.63
C GLY A 4 16.01 11.76 6.61
N VAL A 5 15.83 13.02 7.01
CA VAL A 5 15.20 14.05 6.17
C VAL A 5 16.27 14.76 5.33
N TYR A 6 16.02 14.82 4.02
CA TYR A 6 16.91 15.45 3.05
C TYR A 6 16.15 16.43 2.16
N TRP A 7 16.86 17.43 1.65
CA TRP A 7 16.36 18.29 0.60
C TRP A 7 16.50 17.59 -0.76
N ILE A 8 15.41 17.30 -1.41
CA ILE A 8 15.34 16.63 -2.71
C ILE A 8 14.78 17.61 -3.74
N ASN A 9 15.48 17.82 -4.83
CA ASN A 9 14.99 18.64 -5.93
C ASN A 9 14.05 17.79 -6.81
N LEU A 10 12.75 18.02 -6.66
CA LEU A 10 11.74 17.30 -7.41
C LEU A 10 11.39 18.03 -8.70
N PRO A 11 11.11 17.31 -9.80
CA PRO A 11 10.59 17.91 -11.02
C PRO A 11 9.34 18.77 -10.74
N SER A 12 9.23 19.90 -11.41
CA SER A 12 8.07 20.80 -11.38
C SER A 12 7.78 21.55 -10.07
N VAL A 13 8.34 21.15 -8.94
CA VAL A 13 8.02 21.76 -7.62
C VAL A 13 9.26 22.19 -6.84
N GLY A 14 10.47 21.94 -7.37
CA GLY A 14 11.73 22.35 -6.76
C GLY A 14 12.09 21.54 -5.51
N ALA A 15 12.95 22.13 -4.66
CA ALA A 15 13.46 21.46 -3.46
C ALA A 15 12.38 21.28 -2.40
N LYS A 16 12.24 20.04 -1.92
CA LYS A 16 11.34 19.64 -0.84
C LYS A 16 12.08 18.80 0.19
N GLN A 17 11.70 18.93 1.44
CA GLN A 17 12.17 18.01 2.46
C GLN A 17 11.43 16.68 2.36
N ILE A 18 12.17 15.57 2.31
CA ILE A 18 11.62 14.24 2.19
C ILE A 18 12.40 13.31 3.12
N TYR A 19 11.70 12.44 3.83
CA TYR A 19 12.35 11.38 4.59
C TYR A 19 12.86 10.32 3.63
N CYS A 20 14.16 10.01 3.71
CA CYS A 20 14.84 9.07 2.82
C CYS A 20 15.41 7.88 3.62
N ALA A 21 15.21 6.70 3.08
CA ALA A 21 15.82 5.46 3.56
C ALA A 21 17.04 5.15 2.69
N LEU A 22 18.22 5.43 3.22
CA LEU A 22 19.49 5.30 2.50
C LEU A 22 20.24 4.00 2.84
N ASN A 23 19.90 3.37 3.98
CA ASN A 23 20.51 2.13 4.47
C ASN A 23 19.50 1.04 4.81
N SER A 24 18.26 1.13 4.31
CA SER A 24 17.18 0.25 4.74
C SER A 24 17.29 -1.15 4.16
N ASN A 25 17.49 -2.14 5.03
CA ASN A 25 17.52 -3.56 4.64
C ASN A 25 16.14 -4.07 4.18
N HIS A 26 15.05 -3.59 4.77
CA HIS A 26 13.70 -4.03 4.44
C HIS A 26 13.23 -3.60 3.04
N LEU A 27 13.82 -2.53 2.49
CA LEU A 27 13.60 -2.10 1.11
C LEU A 27 14.62 -2.72 0.13
N GLY A 28 15.60 -3.48 0.62
CA GLY A 28 16.59 -4.19 -0.19
C GLY A 28 17.61 -3.25 -0.84
N GLY A 29 18.02 -2.23 -0.11
CA GLY A 29 18.98 -1.23 -0.54
C GLY A 29 18.53 0.18 -0.22
N GLY A 30 19.38 1.17 -0.44
CA GLY A 30 19.11 2.56 -0.15
C GLY A 30 18.53 3.34 -1.34
N GLY A 31 18.34 4.64 -1.11
CA GLY A 31 17.86 5.57 -2.13
C GLY A 31 16.34 5.64 -2.25
N TRP A 32 15.60 5.19 -1.25
CA TRP A 32 14.15 5.27 -1.21
C TRP A 32 13.67 6.55 -0.53
N MET A 33 12.65 7.17 -1.08
CA MET A 33 11.95 8.33 -0.54
C MET A 33 10.58 7.91 -0.03
N LEU A 34 10.25 8.28 1.22
CA LEU A 34 8.90 8.13 1.76
C LEU A 34 7.99 9.11 1.03
N ALA A 35 7.06 8.60 0.26
CA ALA A 35 6.14 9.40 -0.54
C ALA A 35 4.76 9.54 0.10
N TRP A 36 4.34 8.53 0.84
CA TRP A 36 3.05 8.45 1.50
C TRP A 36 3.10 7.49 2.68
N LYS A 37 2.35 7.78 3.73
CA LYS A 37 2.06 6.86 4.82
C LYS A 37 0.67 7.10 5.40
N CYS A 38 0.09 6.09 6.01
CA CYS A 38 -1.15 6.21 6.75
C CYS A 38 -1.09 5.50 8.11
N THR A 39 -1.91 5.99 9.02
CA THR A 39 -2.32 5.27 10.21
C THR A 39 -3.47 4.30 9.89
N ARG A 40 -4.00 3.65 10.94
CA ARG A 40 -5.11 2.69 10.85
C ARG A 40 -6.48 3.37 10.73
N GLY A 41 -6.56 4.48 9.99
CA GLY A 41 -7.76 5.30 9.80
C GLY A 41 -8.31 5.23 8.38
N SER A 42 -9.04 6.27 8.00
CA SER A 42 -9.76 6.36 6.72
C SER A 42 -9.41 7.58 5.88
N THR A 43 -8.43 8.40 6.28
CA THR A 43 -8.04 9.63 5.55
C THR A 43 -7.80 9.38 4.06
N PHE A 44 -7.14 8.27 3.76
CA PHE A 44 -6.83 7.83 2.40
C PHE A 44 -7.69 6.64 1.95
N GLY A 45 -8.97 6.59 2.34
CA GLY A 45 -9.90 5.59 1.81
C GLY A 45 -9.96 5.61 0.28
N TYR A 46 -10.47 4.56 -0.33
CA TYR A 46 -10.42 4.36 -1.79
C TYR A 46 -10.89 5.57 -2.61
N ASN A 47 -11.94 6.25 -2.18
CA ASN A 47 -12.52 7.39 -2.87
C ASN A 47 -11.92 8.75 -2.46
N SER A 48 -10.87 8.74 -1.62
CA SER A 48 -10.20 9.98 -1.23
C SER A 48 -9.61 10.69 -2.45
N ASN A 49 -9.80 12.01 -2.54
CA ASN A 49 -9.25 12.82 -3.63
C ASN A 49 -7.71 12.88 -3.63
N TYR A 50 -7.07 12.51 -2.55
CA TYR A 50 -5.61 12.39 -2.50
C TYR A 50 -5.04 11.35 -3.49
N TRP A 51 -5.85 10.37 -3.92
CA TRP A 51 -5.44 9.41 -4.95
C TRP A 51 -5.52 9.94 -6.37
N THR A 52 -6.27 11.02 -6.60
CA THR A 52 -6.58 11.54 -7.95
C THR A 52 -6.12 12.96 -8.18
N THR A 53 -5.59 13.63 -7.16
CA THR A 53 -5.09 15.00 -7.22
C THR A 53 -3.66 15.08 -6.73
N SER A 54 -3.00 16.22 -7.05
CA SER A 54 -1.67 16.55 -6.53
C SER A 54 -1.69 17.14 -5.11
N ASN A 55 -2.83 17.13 -4.42
CA ASN A 55 -2.91 17.59 -3.04
C ASN A 55 -1.95 16.77 -2.15
N VAL A 56 -1.29 17.47 -1.25
CA VAL A 56 -0.42 16.89 -0.21
C VAL A 56 -1.13 16.92 1.14
N TYR A 57 -0.64 16.12 2.09
CA TYR A 57 -1.21 16.02 3.42
C TYR A 57 -0.10 15.93 4.46
N ASN A 58 -0.11 16.80 5.46
CA ASN A 58 0.91 16.85 6.53
C ASN A 58 2.34 16.79 5.99
N GLU A 59 2.62 17.51 4.89
CA GLU A 59 3.89 17.38 4.16
C GLU A 59 5.11 17.66 5.05
N THR A 60 5.02 18.63 5.94
CA THR A 60 6.12 19.01 6.84
C THR A 60 6.13 18.25 8.16
N SER A 61 4.96 17.95 8.73
CA SER A 61 4.85 17.26 10.03
C SER A 61 4.98 15.73 9.89
N GLY A 62 4.84 15.20 8.70
CA GLY A 62 4.90 13.75 8.42
C GLY A 62 6.29 13.21 8.08
N LEU A 63 7.35 14.02 8.19
CA LEU A 63 8.73 13.68 7.80
C LEU A 63 9.42 12.74 8.81
N ASN A 64 8.77 11.64 9.15
CA ASN A 64 9.24 10.64 10.09
C ASN A 64 8.52 9.30 9.86
N LEU A 65 8.91 8.27 10.61
CA LEU A 65 8.29 6.93 10.55
C LEU A 65 7.29 6.67 11.69
N ASN A 66 6.91 7.69 12.44
CA ASN A 66 5.89 7.58 13.47
C ASN A 66 4.50 7.42 12.84
N ASP A 67 3.53 7.02 13.65
CA ASP A 67 2.12 7.05 13.27
C ASP A 67 1.72 8.45 12.80
N GLY A 68 0.90 8.51 11.78
CA GLY A 68 0.43 9.75 11.18
C GLY A 68 0.17 9.58 9.68
N ASP A 69 -0.83 10.31 9.20
CA ASP A 69 -1.17 10.36 7.78
C ASP A 69 -0.29 11.40 7.09
N HIS A 70 0.28 11.04 5.95
CA HIS A 70 1.19 11.89 5.20
C HIS A 70 1.15 11.57 3.71
N LYS A 71 1.19 12.60 2.88
CA LYS A 71 1.41 12.51 1.44
C LYS A 71 2.19 13.73 1.00
N ASN A 72 3.28 13.54 0.28
CA ASN A 72 4.15 14.64 -0.15
C ASN A 72 4.26 14.74 -1.68
N HIS A 73 5.01 15.72 -2.14
CA HIS A 73 5.23 15.99 -3.56
C HIS A 73 5.99 14.89 -4.29
N ALA A 74 6.78 14.05 -3.62
CA ALA A 74 7.43 12.91 -4.29
C ALA A 74 6.40 11.90 -4.81
N PHE A 75 5.29 11.69 -4.09
CA PHE A 75 4.18 10.86 -4.55
C PHE A 75 3.61 11.37 -5.89
N ASN A 76 3.53 12.69 -6.05
CA ASN A 76 2.86 13.32 -7.17
C ASN A 76 3.76 13.52 -8.39
N TYR A 77 5.04 13.83 -8.17
CA TYR A 77 5.91 14.39 -9.22
C TYR A 77 7.20 13.60 -9.48
N TYR A 78 7.58 12.68 -8.60
CA TYR A 78 8.77 11.87 -8.83
C TYR A 78 8.43 10.68 -9.74
N VAL A 79 9.07 10.61 -10.90
CA VAL A 79 8.96 9.46 -11.81
C VAL A 79 9.84 8.35 -11.27
N ALA A 80 9.23 7.37 -10.66
CA ALA A 80 9.92 6.31 -9.95
C ALA A 80 10.33 5.18 -10.90
N SER A 81 11.55 4.66 -10.73
CA SER A 81 11.96 3.39 -11.32
C SER A 81 11.32 2.21 -10.58
N SER A 82 11.11 2.37 -9.29
CA SER A 82 10.51 1.36 -8.42
C SER A 82 9.61 2.01 -7.38
N ILE A 83 8.54 1.30 -6.98
CA ILE A 83 7.72 1.64 -5.84
C ILE A 83 7.67 0.47 -4.86
N ALA A 84 7.51 0.77 -3.58
CA ALA A 84 7.31 -0.22 -2.54
C ALA A 84 6.18 0.18 -1.61
N ALA A 85 5.36 -0.80 -1.21
CA ALA A 85 4.42 -0.68 -0.11
C ALA A 85 4.95 -1.47 1.08
N VAL A 86 5.01 -0.83 2.24
CA VAL A 86 5.46 -1.45 3.49
C VAL A 86 4.30 -1.42 4.49
N PHE A 87 4.08 -2.55 5.17
CA PHE A 87 3.02 -2.69 6.17
C PHE A 87 3.64 -2.98 7.54
N PRO A 88 3.97 -1.92 8.31
CA PRO A 88 4.73 -2.07 9.55
C PRO A 88 4.02 -2.85 10.66
N ASP A 89 2.68 -2.97 10.58
CA ASP A 89 1.90 -3.74 11.53
C ASP A 89 1.99 -5.26 11.30
N LEU A 90 2.50 -5.69 10.14
CA LEU A 90 2.54 -7.09 9.76
C LEU A 90 3.95 -7.66 9.93
N ASN A 91 4.04 -8.80 10.60
CA ASN A 91 5.26 -9.55 10.78
C ASN A 91 4.97 -11.04 10.65
N ASN A 92 5.39 -11.68 9.55
CA ASN A 92 5.26 -13.12 9.31
C ASN A 92 3.84 -13.69 9.61
N GLY A 93 2.80 -12.94 9.23
CA GLY A 93 1.41 -13.35 9.42
C GLY A 93 0.74 -12.80 10.69
N GLY A 94 1.47 -12.04 11.50
CA GLY A 94 0.92 -11.39 12.68
C GLY A 94 0.92 -9.87 12.58
N GLN A 95 0.08 -9.22 13.35
CA GLN A 95 0.20 -7.77 13.55
C GLN A 95 1.40 -7.48 14.44
N SER A 96 2.23 -6.54 14.04
CA SER A 96 3.37 -6.08 14.82
C SER A 96 3.42 -4.56 14.80
N SER A 97 3.70 -3.98 15.96
CA SER A 97 4.03 -2.56 16.06
C SER A 97 5.51 -2.29 15.80
N VAL A 98 6.29 -3.33 15.54
CA VAL A 98 7.73 -3.19 15.30
C VAL A 98 7.94 -2.80 13.84
N PRO A 99 8.41 -1.59 13.56
CA PRO A 99 8.77 -1.17 12.21
C PRO A 99 9.83 -2.12 11.65
N TYR A 100 9.72 -2.45 10.34
CA TYR A 100 10.79 -3.13 9.60
C TYR A 100 11.01 -4.63 9.82
N SER A 101 10.31 -5.30 10.72
CA SER A 101 10.00 -6.72 10.53
C SER A 101 8.83 -6.87 9.56
N ALA A 102 8.59 -5.82 8.81
CA ALA A 102 7.40 -5.51 8.07
C ALA A 102 7.32 -6.31 6.77
N TRP A 103 6.11 -6.60 6.40
CA TRP A 103 5.81 -7.15 5.10
C TRP A 103 5.90 -6.06 4.02
N THR A 104 6.57 -6.38 2.90
CA THR A 104 6.87 -5.40 1.85
C THR A 104 6.52 -5.94 0.48
N TRP A 105 5.79 -5.16 -0.29
CA TRP A 105 5.61 -5.36 -1.72
C TRP A 105 6.53 -4.42 -2.50
N LYS A 106 7.09 -4.91 -3.60
CA LYS A 106 7.90 -4.09 -4.50
C LYS A 106 7.48 -4.29 -5.93
N GLN A 107 7.52 -3.21 -6.70
CA GLN A 107 7.40 -3.24 -8.13
C GLN A 107 8.52 -2.40 -8.75
N SER A 108 9.29 -3.04 -9.62
CA SER A 108 10.32 -2.40 -10.46
C SER A 108 9.78 -2.09 -11.86
N GLY A 109 10.49 -1.25 -12.60
CA GLY A 109 10.12 -0.89 -13.97
C GLY A 109 8.86 -0.03 -14.06
N VAL A 110 8.59 0.79 -13.03
CA VAL A 110 7.36 1.58 -12.93
C VAL A 110 7.31 2.68 -13.99
N GLY A 111 8.38 3.50 -14.12
CA GLY A 111 8.47 4.58 -15.10
C GLY A 111 7.37 5.65 -15.00
N GLN A 112 6.73 5.77 -13.84
CA GLN A 112 5.62 6.68 -13.58
C GLN A 112 5.70 7.23 -12.17
N THR A 113 4.93 8.29 -11.89
CA THR A 113 4.73 8.74 -10.50
C THR A 113 3.85 7.75 -9.73
N ALA A 114 3.97 7.73 -8.41
CA ALA A 114 3.09 6.93 -7.57
C ALA A 114 1.62 7.35 -7.76
N LEU A 115 1.35 8.65 -7.92
CA LEU A 115 0.01 9.17 -8.21
C LEU A 115 -0.59 8.52 -9.47
N THR A 116 0.16 8.50 -10.57
CA THR A 116 -0.32 7.89 -11.84
C THR A 116 -0.47 6.38 -11.69
N ARG A 117 0.49 5.73 -11.02
CA ARG A 117 0.49 4.29 -10.86
C ARG A 117 -0.71 3.79 -10.05
N LEU A 118 -1.02 4.44 -8.93
CA LEU A 118 -2.14 4.03 -8.09
C LEU A 118 -3.52 4.41 -8.66
N GLN A 119 -3.57 5.08 -9.80
CA GLN A 119 -4.80 5.31 -10.59
C GLN A 119 -4.94 4.34 -11.78
N SER A 120 -3.88 3.61 -12.12
CA SER A 120 -3.94 2.66 -13.24
C SER A 120 -4.89 1.49 -12.92
N ASN A 121 -5.36 0.80 -13.96
CA ASN A 121 -6.08 -0.47 -13.82
C ASN A 121 -5.17 -1.56 -14.38
N GLN A 122 -4.47 -2.25 -13.50
CA GLN A 122 -3.50 -3.26 -13.94
C GLN A 122 -3.44 -4.44 -12.98
N GLN A 123 -3.70 -5.62 -13.50
CA GLN A 123 -3.35 -6.85 -12.84
C GLN A 123 -1.83 -7.09 -12.97
N LEU A 124 -1.18 -7.38 -11.85
CA LEU A 124 0.25 -7.72 -11.80
C LEU A 124 0.45 -9.24 -11.69
N SER A 125 -0.31 -9.87 -10.79
CA SER A 125 -0.19 -11.29 -10.47
C SER A 125 -1.51 -11.79 -9.92
N SER A 126 -1.79 -13.06 -10.10
CA SER A 126 -2.94 -13.73 -9.48
C SER A 126 -2.62 -14.35 -8.11
N ASN A 127 -1.39 -14.30 -7.67
CA ASN A 127 -0.96 -14.86 -6.39
C ASN A 127 0.16 -14.00 -5.79
N PRO A 128 -0.15 -12.88 -5.13
CA PRO A 128 0.85 -12.03 -4.52
C PRO A 128 1.43 -12.72 -3.27
N ARG A 129 2.73 -12.61 -3.12
CA ARG A 129 3.41 -13.13 -1.94
C ARG A 129 2.92 -12.42 -0.68
N GLY A 130 2.48 -13.19 0.31
CA GLY A 130 2.18 -12.70 1.63
C GLY A 130 0.75 -12.22 1.84
N GLU A 131 -0.19 -12.50 0.93
CA GLU A 131 -1.60 -12.17 1.11
C GLU A 131 -2.20 -12.78 2.38
N SER A 132 -1.81 -14.02 2.70
CA SER A 132 -2.25 -14.65 3.95
C SER A 132 -1.76 -13.90 5.19
N SER A 133 -0.59 -13.30 5.13
CA SER A 133 -0.07 -12.45 6.20
C SER A 133 -0.87 -11.16 6.32
N MET A 134 -1.32 -10.59 5.20
CA MET A 134 -2.15 -9.40 5.18
C MET A 134 -3.53 -9.66 5.79
N SER A 135 -4.17 -10.75 5.39
CA SER A 135 -5.51 -11.08 5.85
C SER A 135 -5.54 -11.84 7.18
N GLY A 136 -4.42 -12.45 7.59
CA GLY A 136 -4.26 -13.17 8.85
C GLY A 136 -4.59 -14.67 8.77
N SER A 137 -4.64 -15.34 9.92
CA SER A 137 -4.62 -16.80 10.03
C SER A 137 -5.81 -17.54 9.39
N GLY A 138 -6.87 -16.84 9.01
CA GLY A 138 -8.05 -17.46 8.39
C GLY A 138 -7.88 -17.81 6.90
N PHE A 139 -6.82 -17.34 6.23
CA PHE A 139 -6.72 -17.39 4.77
C PHE A 139 -5.58 -18.26 4.24
N SER A 140 -4.87 -18.96 5.08
CA SER A 140 -3.66 -19.70 4.71
C SER A 140 -3.86 -20.81 3.67
N ASN A 141 -5.09 -21.24 3.43
CA ASN A 141 -5.40 -22.40 2.59
C ASN A 141 -6.30 -22.07 1.39
N GLN A 142 -6.40 -20.81 1.01
CA GLN A 142 -7.28 -20.45 -0.09
C GLN A 142 -6.61 -20.74 -1.43
N ASN A 143 -7.18 -21.64 -2.19
CA ASN A 143 -6.70 -22.07 -3.51
C ASN A 143 -7.60 -21.64 -4.66
N GLY A 144 -8.59 -20.79 -4.38
CA GLY A 144 -9.52 -20.30 -5.38
C GLY A 144 -8.95 -19.19 -6.26
N TYR A 145 -9.82 -18.39 -6.82
CA TYR A 145 -9.41 -17.28 -7.67
C TYR A 145 -8.73 -16.18 -6.87
N GLN A 146 -7.60 -15.72 -7.33
CA GLN A 146 -6.80 -14.65 -6.73
C GLN A 146 -6.36 -13.65 -7.79
N TRP A 147 -6.30 -12.38 -7.40
CA TRP A 147 -5.69 -11.34 -8.22
C TRP A 147 -4.88 -10.37 -7.36
N TYR A 148 -3.91 -9.72 -7.99
CA TYR A 148 -3.08 -8.70 -7.38
C TYR A 148 -2.81 -7.59 -8.39
N GLY A 149 -2.83 -6.34 -7.95
CA GLY A 149 -2.57 -5.23 -8.86
C GLY A 149 -2.98 -3.86 -8.33
N PHE A 150 -3.11 -2.93 -9.27
CA PHE A 150 -3.52 -1.54 -9.03
C PHE A 150 -4.93 -1.32 -9.57
N ASN A 151 -5.86 -0.93 -8.71
CA ASN A 151 -7.28 -0.72 -9.04
C ASN A 151 -7.89 -1.83 -9.89
N TYR A 152 -7.23 -2.96 -9.93
CA TYR A 152 -7.75 -4.12 -10.63
C TYR A 152 -8.98 -4.62 -9.88
N THR A 153 -10.02 -4.90 -10.63
CA THR A 153 -11.25 -5.48 -10.11
C THR A 153 -11.46 -6.81 -10.80
N GLY A 154 -11.44 -7.88 -10.05
CA GLY A 154 -11.87 -9.16 -10.54
C GLY A 154 -13.36 -9.08 -10.89
N ASN A 155 -14.19 -8.87 -9.87
CA ASN A 155 -15.63 -8.71 -10.00
C ASN A 155 -16.22 -7.95 -8.79
N ASN A 156 -17.51 -7.60 -8.87
CA ASN A 156 -18.29 -7.04 -7.76
C ASN A 156 -17.77 -5.74 -7.12
N ASN A 157 -17.02 -4.91 -7.88
CA ASN A 157 -16.46 -3.66 -7.38
C ASN A 157 -15.49 -3.81 -6.18
N ASN A 158 -14.95 -4.98 -5.96
CA ASN A 158 -13.93 -5.22 -4.96
C ASN A 158 -12.57 -4.71 -5.49
N ARG A 159 -12.35 -3.42 -5.39
CA ARG A 159 -11.12 -2.75 -5.83
C ARG A 159 -10.27 -2.37 -4.65
N VAL A 160 -9.01 -2.16 -4.93
CA VAL A 160 -8.02 -1.65 -3.99
C VAL A 160 -7.03 -0.80 -4.76
N ARG A 161 -6.54 0.28 -4.20
CA ARG A 161 -5.57 1.14 -4.90
C ARG A 161 -4.30 0.40 -5.25
N TRP A 162 -3.79 -0.41 -4.33
CA TRP A 162 -2.73 -1.38 -4.59
C TRP A 162 -2.89 -2.56 -3.63
N GLY A 163 -3.14 -3.73 -4.17
CA GLY A 163 -3.34 -4.91 -3.34
C GLY A 163 -3.94 -6.09 -4.08
N PHE A 164 -4.74 -6.86 -3.39
CA PHE A 164 -5.23 -8.15 -3.84
C PHE A 164 -6.72 -8.36 -3.58
N GLY A 165 -7.29 -9.31 -4.29
CA GLY A 165 -8.59 -9.92 -4.00
C GLY A 165 -8.49 -11.44 -4.00
N TRP A 166 -9.33 -12.06 -3.19
CA TRP A 166 -9.33 -13.49 -2.94
C TRP A 166 -10.72 -14.05 -2.92
N ASN A 167 -10.87 -15.22 -3.54
CA ASN A 167 -12.11 -15.98 -3.57
C ASN A 167 -11.79 -17.46 -3.32
N ASN A 168 -12.61 -18.17 -2.55
CA ASN A 168 -12.45 -19.60 -2.33
C ASN A 168 -13.01 -20.45 -3.50
N GLU A 169 -13.84 -19.88 -4.36
CA GLU A 169 -14.26 -20.47 -5.61
C GLU A 169 -13.23 -20.20 -6.73
N GLY A 170 -13.29 -20.98 -7.79
CA GLY A 170 -12.37 -20.87 -8.92
C GLY A 170 -12.71 -19.76 -9.93
N ASP A 171 -13.53 -18.80 -9.57
CA ASP A 171 -13.99 -17.73 -10.47
C ASP A 171 -13.88 -16.33 -9.85
N GLN A 172 -14.34 -15.31 -10.58
CA GLN A 172 -14.29 -13.91 -10.16
C GLN A 172 -15.63 -13.38 -9.61
N ASN A 173 -16.64 -14.22 -9.46
CA ASN A 173 -17.99 -13.74 -9.21
C ASN A 173 -18.20 -13.20 -7.81
N SER A 174 -17.39 -13.61 -6.87
CA SER A 174 -17.32 -13.05 -5.53
C SER A 174 -15.89 -12.94 -5.06
N ASN A 175 -15.59 -11.99 -4.20
CA ASN A 175 -14.31 -11.93 -3.52
C ASN A 175 -14.57 -12.00 -2.03
N ASP A 176 -14.07 -13.03 -1.39
CA ASP A 176 -14.20 -13.21 0.05
C ASP A 176 -13.37 -12.18 0.80
N VAL A 177 -12.25 -11.80 0.23
CA VAL A 177 -11.29 -10.87 0.85
C VAL A 177 -10.75 -9.89 -0.19
N THR A 178 -10.65 -8.64 0.20
CA THR A 178 -9.90 -7.61 -0.52
C THR A 178 -8.98 -6.92 0.47
N GLY A 179 -7.72 -6.76 0.13
CA GLY A 179 -6.73 -6.20 1.05
C GLY A 179 -5.63 -5.41 0.37
N GLY A 180 -4.99 -4.53 1.14
CA GLY A 180 -3.89 -3.69 0.72
C GLY A 180 -4.11 -2.21 0.99
N ILE A 181 -3.62 -1.36 0.08
CA ILE A 181 -3.77 0.09 0.16
C ILE A 181 -5.17 0.50 -0.33
N ALA A 182 -5.95 1.10 0.55
CA ALA A 182 -7.28 1.64 0.28
C ALA A 182 -8.25 0.65 -0.40
N PRO A 183 -8.69 -0.41 0.29
CA PRO A 183 -9.74 -1.28 -0.23
C PRO A 183 -11.09 -0.55 -0.26
N VAL A 184 -11.82 -0.71 -1.36
CA VAL A 184 -13.04 0.07 -1.62
C VAL A 184 -14.15 -0.16 -0.61
N ARG A 185 -14.30 -1.38 -0.10
CA ARG A 185 -15.39 -1.72 0.82
C ARG A 185 -15.11 -1.42 2.28
N SER A 186 -13.85 -1.34 2.68
CA SER A 186 -13.51 -1.10 4.08
C SER A 186 -13.62 0.35 4.50
N GLY A 187 -13.50 1.28 3.55
CA GLY A 187 -13.30 2.70 3.85
C GLY A 187 -11.95 3.04 4.48
N ALA A 188 -11.11 2.05 4.77
CA ALA A 188 -9.82 2.22 5.41
C ALA A 188 -8.75 2.74 4.45
N SER A 189 -7.75 3.43 4.99
CA SER A 189 -6.56 3.86 4.24
C SER A 189 -5.68 2.68 3.84
N ALA A 190 -5.58 1.66 4.67
CA ALA A 190 -4.96 0.38 4.36
C ALA A 190 -5.51 -0.72 5.28
N GLY A 191 -5.41 -1.96 4.82
CA GLY A 191 -5.90 -3.12 5.55
C GLY A 191 -6.58 -4.13 4.66
N ASP A 192 -7.43 -4.95 5.26
CA ASP A 192 -8.25 -5.90 4.55
C ASP A 192 -9.74 -5.75 4.89
N HIS A 193 -10.55 -6.10 3.92
CA HIS A 193 -11.99 -6.30 4.06
C HIS A 193 -12.30 -7.77 3.84
N ILE A 194 -12.92 -8.39 4.81
CA ILE A 194 -13.36 -9.77 4.77
C ILE A 194 -14.87 -9.78 4.56
N TYR A 195 -15.29 -10.24 3.40
CA TYR A 195 -16.70 -10.20 3.03
C TYR A 195 -17.46 -11.43 3.52
N CYS A 196 -16.92 -12.63 3.28
CA CYS A 196 -17.65 -13.87 3.54
C CYS A 196 -16.70 -15.06 3.79
N CYS A 197 -17.27 -16.04 4.37
CA CYS A 197 -16.96 -17.47 4.20
C CYS A 197 -15.62 -17.97 4.80
N GLN A 198 -14.81 -17.13 5.41
CA GLN A 198 -13.49 -17.47 5.92
C GLN A 198 -13.35 -17.38 7.45
N GLY A 199 -14.38 -17.77 8.16
CA GLY A 199 -14.36 -17.86 9.64
C GLY A 199 -14.41 -16.52 10.39
N THR A 200 -14.23 -15.40 9.70
CA THR A 200 -14.27 -14.06 10.28
C THR A 200 -15.11 -13.11 9.42
N THR A 201 -16.29 -13.55 9.06
CA THR A 201 -17.24 -12.84 8.20
C THR A 201 -17.46 -11.40 8.66
N GLY A 202 -17.29 -10.45 7.77
CA GLY A 202 -17.58 -9.04 8.01
C GLY A 202 -16.55 -8.31 8.87
N VAL A 203 -15.40 -8.89 9.14
CA VAL A 203 -14.33 -8.23 9.90
C VAL A 203 -13.44 -7.43 8.95
N ASN A 204 -13.41 -6.11 9.19
CA ASN A 204 -12.45 -5.22 8.55
C ASN A 204 -11.28 -5.00 9.50
N ARG A 205 -10.05 -5.17 9.01
CA ARG A 205 -8.85 -4.91 9.78
C ARG A 205 -8.08 -3.76 9.14
N THR A 206 -7.95 -2.67 9.88
CA THR A 206 -7.15 -1.51 9.47
C THR A 206 -5.72 -1.66 9.93
N ILE A 207 -4.77 -1.30 9.09
CA ILE A 207 -3.33 -1.38 9.37
C ILE A 207 -2.63 -0.08 8.97
N ARG A 208 -1.39 0.09 9.43
CA ARG A 208 -0.49 1.10 8.90
C ARG A 208 0.07 0.66 7.56
N ALA A 209 0.33 1.63 6.70
CA ALA A 209 1.06 1.39 5.47
C ALA A 209 1.92 2.59 5.10
N GLU A 210 2.95 2.32 4.31
CA GLU A 210 3.86 3.31 3.74
C GLU A 210 4.04 3.03 2.26
N ILE A 211 4.15 4.09 1.43
CA ILE A 211 4.57 3.97 0.04
C ILE A 211 5.89 4.71 -0.14
N TRP A 212 6.85 4.00 -0.67
CA TRP A 212 8.18 4.45 -0.96
C TRP A 212 8.43 4.48 -2.47
N VAL A 213 9.19 5.44 -2.94
CA VAL A 213 9.57 5.61 -4.36
C VAL A 213 11.09 5.67 -4.50
N GLN A 214 11.64 5.05 -5.58
CA GLN A 214 13.06 5.02 -5.91
C GLN A 214 13.28 5.27 -7.40
#